data_c9d6a8c18605f4ca96738d3da7b9cd7e
#
_entry.id   c9d6a8c18605f4ca96738d3da7b9cd7e
#
_cell.length_a   1.000
_cell.length_b   1.000
_cell.length_c   1.000
_cell.angle_alpha   90.00
_cell.angle_beta   90.00
_cell.angle_gamma   90.00
#
_symmetry.space_group_name_H-M   'P 1'
#
loop_
_entity.id
_entity.type
_entity.pdbx_description
1 polymer ?
#
loop_
_entity_poly.entity_id
_entity_poly.type
_entity_poly.pdbx_seq_one_letter_code
_entity_poly.pdbx_strand_id
1 'polypeptide(L)'
;MVKVTLKDDVVKEFQSGTTVMDIAKSIGMGLYKAACLAKIDGETCDLRTPVTKDCHVEILTFDDEDGKKAFWHTTSHILAQAVKRLYPSAKLAIGPSIANGFYYDFDVDFSFTPEILEKIEAEMKKIVKENIPLEKFDLSADEALKLMEEKDEPYKVELIKEHAGKGEKISFYKQAEFTELCAGPHIPDTGRVKAFKFTSIAGAYWRGDEKNKMLQRIYGISFTKQSELTEYLERIEEAKKRDHRKLGKELGLFALRDEAPGMPFFLPNGMILRNTLIDYWHEVHERWGYLEISTPQIMKRSLWETSGHWDHYKDNMYTTVIDGEDFAIKPMNCPGSILVYELEPHSYKELPLRYGELGRVHRHELSGALHGLFRVRCFTQDDAHILLAPDQIRDEVVRISQLFDEVYNLFKLPYTIELSTMPEDHMGTKEEWDKATKSLSDAIESIGKEYTVNEGDGAFYGPKLDFHIEDSLGRTWQCGTIQLDFQLPERFNLEYTGADGEKHCPVMIHRVVFGSVERFIGVLIEHFAGAFPLWLSPVQAVVLPIADRHADRAHEIEAELKKYGIRVKVDDRSEKIGYKIREAQLQKTPYMLVVGDKEVENGTVSVRHRGEGDIGSMELSSLCDRLADEIKTKAIK
;
A
#
# COMPACT_ATOMS: atom_id res chain seq x y z
N MET A 1 -36.20 -3.85 34.04
CA MET A 1 -34.82 -3.32 33.95
C MET A 1 -33.99 -4.31 33.22
N VAL A 2 -33.08 -3.85 32.38
CA VAL A 2 -32.08 -4.66 31.68
C VAL A 2 -30.68 -4.21 32.09
N LYS A 3 -29.75 -5.12 32.24
CA LYS A 3 -28.36 -4.82 32.57
C LYS A 3 -27.56 -4.69 31.27
N VAL A 4 -26.92 -3.57 31.09
CA VAL A 4 -26.05 -3.30 29.93
C VAL A 4 -24.61 -3.23 30.41
N THR A 5 -23.79 -4.15 29.91
CA THR A 5 -22.33 -4.12 30.11
C THR A 5 -21.70 -3.31 28.98
N LEU A 6 -20.95 -2.26 29.35
CA LEU A 6 -20.23 -1.40 28.41
C LEU A 6 -18.82 -1.91 28.15
N LYS A 7 -18.10 -1.31 27.17
CA LYS A 7 -16.73 -1.71 26.74
C LYS A 7 -15.73 -1.84 27.90
N ASP A 8 -15.88 -1.05 28.97
CA ASP A 8 -14.96 -1.04 30.13
C ASP A 8 -15.48 -1.95 31.28
N ASP A 9 -16.29 -2.97 30.98
CA ASP A 9 -16.95 -3.86 31.95
C ASP A 9 -17.85 -3.14 32.96
N VAL A 10 -18.20 -1.89 32.69
CA VAL A 10 -19.12 -1.10 33.54
C VAL A 10 -20.54 -1.53 33.27
N VAL A 11 -21.24 -2.04 34.30
CA VAL A 11 -22.63 -2.44 34.20
C VAL A 11 -23.54 -1.29 34.60
N LYS A 12 -24.50 -0.94 33.76
CA LYS A 12 -25.58 0.03 34.04
C LYS A 12 -26.95 -0.61 33.83
N GLU A 13 -27.94 -0.19 34.62
CA GLU A 13 -29.32 -0.65 34.49
C GLU A 13 -30.18 0.37 33.74
N PHE A 14 -30.93 -0.10 32.74
CA PHE A 14 -31.85 0.71 31.94
C PHE A 14 -33.26 0.10 31.93
N GLN A 15 -34.25 0.86 31.52
CA GLN A 15 -35.59 0.31 31.25
C GLN A 15 -35.51 -0.57 29.99
N SER A 16 -36.23 -1.68 29.97
CA SER A 16 -36.35 -2.50 28.76
C SER A 16 -36.99 -1.67 27.64
N GLY A 17 -36.36 -1.71 26.43
CA GLY A 17 -36.73 -0.89 25.29
C GLY A 17 -35.98 0.43 25.18
N THR A 18 -35.08 0.76 26.11
CA THR A 18 -34.15 1.90 25.96
C THR A 18 -33.28 1.69 24.71
N THR A 19 -33.18 2.72 23.88
CA THR A 19 -32.35 2.66 22.67
C THR A 19 -30.88 2.78 23.00
N VAL A 20 -30.00 2.20 22.14
CA VAL A 20 -28.54 2.38 22.28
C VAL A 20 -28.16 3.87 22.22
N MET A 21 -28.90 4.67 21.46
CA MET A 21 -28.69 6.12 21.38
C MET A 21 -28.94 6.82 22.73
N ASP A 22 -29.97 6.40 23.48
CA ASP A 22 -30.25 6.92 24.82
C ASP A 22 -29.21 6.46 25.84
N ILE A 23 -28.71 5.22 25.68
CA ILE A 23 -27.58 4.71 26.46
C ILE A 23 -26.33 5.58 26.20
N ALA A 24 -25.96 5.84 24.93
CA ALA A 24 -24.86 6.72 24.58
C ALA A 24 -25.00 8.13 25.20
N LYS A 25 -26.21 8.67 25.17
CA LYS A 25 -26.53 9.98 25.78
C LYS A 25 -26.36 9.98 27.31
N SER A 26 -26.71 8.88 27.97
CA SER A 26 -26.54 8.70 29.43
C SER A 26 -25.07 8.58 29.85
N ILE A 27 -24.19 8.12 28.95
CA ILE A 27 -22.75 8.05 29.18
C ILE A 27 -22.14 9.45 29.04
N GLY A 28 -22.50 10.19 27.97
CA GLY A 28 -22.01 11.54 27.76
C GLY A 28 -22.43 12.14 26.42
N MET A 29 -22.65 13.48 26.43
CA MET A 29 -23.06 14.22 25.23
C MET A 29 -21.99 14.22 24.12
N GLY A 30 -20.71 14.08 24.47
CA GLY A 30 -19.63 13.95 23.51
C GLY A 30 -19.76 12.64 22.71
N LEU A 31 -19.89 11.50 23.42
CA LEU A 31 -20.10 10.19 22.83
C LEU A 31 -21.39 10.12 22.01
N TYR A 32 -22.49 10.64 22.52
CA TYR A 32 -23.77 10.72 21.81
C TYR A 32 -23.64 11.42 20.45
N LYS A 33 -22.89 12.50 20.37
CA LYS A 33 -22.68 13.26 19.12
C LYS A 33 -21.72 12.54 18.16
N ALA A 34 -20.73 11.83 18.69
CA ALA A 34 -19.73 11.10 17.90
C ALA A 34 -20.20 9.71 17.46
N ALA A 35 -21.15 9.10 18.18
CA ALA A 35 -21.61 7.74 17.92
C ALA A 35 -22.18 7.59 16.51
N CYS A 36 -21.72 6.58 15.79
CA CYS A 36 -22.18 6.19 14.44
C CYS A 36 -23.08 4.96 14.52
N LEU A 37 -22.62 3.92 15.18
CA LEU A 37 -23.26 2.61 15.34
C LEU A 37 -23.07 2.07 16.75
N ALA A 38 -23.57 0.83 16.95
CA ALA A 38 -23.20 0.02 18.11
C ALA A 38 -23.06 -1.46 17.73
N LYS A 39 -22.44 -2.22 18.65
CA LYS A 39 -22.53 -3.68 18.70
C LYS A 39 -23.32 -4.09 19.93
N ILE A 40 -24.28 -4.99 19.75
CA ILE A 40 -24.99 -5.67 20.83
C ILE A 40 -24.60 -7.14 20.77
N ASP A 41 -23.94 -7.62 21.82
CA ASP A 41 -23.41 -9.01 21.89
C ASP A 41 -22.52 -9.37 20.65
N GLY A 42 -21.76 -8.39 20.14
CA GLY A 42 -20.87 -8.55 18.98
C GLY A 42 -21.52 -8.28 17.62
N GLU A 43 -22.86 -8.20 17.52
CA GLU A 43 -23.56 -7.93 16.27
C GLU A 43 -23.77 -6.42 16.05
N THR A 44 -23.42 -5.91 14.86
CA THR A 44 -23.59 -4.50 14.51
C THR A 44 -25.06 -4.12 14.37
N CYS A 45 -25.43 -2.97 14.92
CA CYS A 45 -26.80 -2.45 14.86
C CYS A 45 -26.85 -0.92 14.83
N ASP A 46 -28.00 -0.39 14.37
CA ASP A 46 -28.30 1.03 14.43
C ASP A 46 -28.41 1.53 15.87
N LEU A 47 -28.02 2.77 16.13
CA LEU A 47 -28.16 3.39 17.45
C LEU A 47 -29.61 3.50 17.95
N ARG A 48 -30.61 3.39 17.06
CA ARG A 48 -32.05 3.38 17.38
C ARG A 48 -32.56 2.02 17.83
N THR A 49 -31.72 0.98 17.77
CA THR A 49 -32.10 -0.37 18.19
C THR A 49 -32.43 -0.39 19.69
N PRO A 50 -33.62 -0.90 20.10
CA PRO A 50 -34.00 -1.00 21.49
C PRO A 50 -33.30 -2.21 22.17
N VAL A 51 -32.82 -2.02 23.37
CA VAL A 51 -32.26 -3.08 24.21
C VAL A 51 -33.37 -3.65 25.09
N THR A 52 -33.68 -4.94 24.90
CA THR A 52 -34.81 -5.61 25.55
C THR A 52 -34.39 -6.73 26.53
N LYS A 53 -33.12 -7.13 26.52
CA LYS A 53 -32.51 -8.15 27.38
C LYS A 53 -31.16 -7.69 27.91
N ASP A 54 -30.64 -8.37 28.93
CA ASP A 54 -29.27 -8.17 29.39
C ASP A 54 -28.30 -8.45 28.24
N CYS A 55 -27.35 -7.55 28.00
CA CYS A 55 -26.44 -7.64 26.87
C CYS A 55 -25.15 -6.82 27.07
N HIS A 56 -24.16 -7.07 26.23
CA HIS A 56 -22.99 -6.22 26.08
C HIS A 56 -23.23 -5.20 24.96
N VAL A 57 -22.93 -3.91 25.22
CA VAL A 57 -23.09 -2.84 24.24
C VAL A 57 -21.77 -2.09 24.05
N GLU A 58 -21.28 -2.10 22.81
CA GLU A 58 -20.16 -1.28 22.37
C GLU A 58 -20.64 -0.19 21.42
N ILE A 59 -20.30 1.08 21.72
CA ILE A 59 -20.70 2.23 20.91
C ILE A 59 -19.52 2.57 19.99
N LEU A 60 -19.78 2.58 18.69
CA LEU A 60 -18.80 2.83 17.64
C LEU A 60 -18.92 4.25 17.10
N THR A 61 -17.78 4.87 16.85
CA THR A 61 -17.65 6.23 16.31
C THR A 61 -17.10 6.20 14.88
N PHE A 62 -16.83 7.36 14.28
CA PHE A 62 -16.19 7.46 12.97
C PHE A 62 -14.74 6.91 12.97
N ASP A 63 -14.09 6.85 14.12
CA ASP A 63 -12.73 6.30 14.23
C ASP A 63 -12.70 4.76 14.14
N ASP A 64 -13.82 4.12 14.45
CA ASP A 64 -14.02 2.68 14.34
C ASP A 64 -14.39 2.29 12.90
N GLU A 65 -13.87 1.17 12.40
CA GLU A 65 -14.05 0.73 11.01
C GLU A 65 -15.53 0.58 10.62
N ASP A 66 -16.33 -0.12 11.45
CA ASP A 66 -17.76 -0.32 11.18
C ASP A 66 -18.53 1.01 11.29
N GLY A 67 -18.16 1.87 12.24
CA GLY A 67 -18.74 3.22 12.38
C GLY A 67 -18.47 4.10 11.16
N LYS A 68 -17.26 4.03 10.63
CA LYS A 68 -16.84 4.72 9.39
C LYS A 68 -17.60 4.21 8.18
N LYS A 69 -17.71 2.88 8.02
CA LYS A 69 -18.49 2.26 6.93
C LYS A 69 -19.95 2.72 6.92
N ALA A 70 -20.60 2.73 8.07
CA ALA A 70 -21.99 3.20 8.18
C ALA A 70 -22.15 4.69 7.91
N PHE A 71 -21.17 5.51 8.30
CA PHE A 71 -21.13 6.93 8.00
C PHE A 71 -21.05 7.17 6.49
N TRP A 72 -20.15 6.48 5.78
CA TRP A 72 -20.02 6.57 4.33
C TRP A 72 -21.24 6.01 3.61
N HIS A 73 -21.78 4.89 4.07
CA HIS A 73 -23.00 4.30 3.54
C HIS A 73 -24.21 5.26 3.68
N THR A 74 -24.34 5.95 4.82
CA THR A 74 -25.37 6.99 4.98
C THR A 74 -25.13 8.16 4.02
N THR A 75 -23.88 8.53 3.79
CA THR A 75 -23.56 9.61 2.83
C THR A 75 -23.95 9.23 1.41
N SER A 76 -23.82 7.95 1.03
CA SER A 76 -24.31 7.47 -0.28
C SER A 76 -25.83 7.58 -0.42
N HIS A 77 -26.61 7.36 0.65
CA HIS A 77 -28.05 7.58 0.65
C HIS A 77 -28.41 9.08 0.55
N ILE A 78 -27.64 9.98 1.19
CA ILE A 78 -27.81 11.42 1.04
C ILE A 78 -27.54 11.83 -0.42
N LEU A 79 -26.52 11.25 -1.08
CA LEU A 79 -26.28 11.45 -2.50
C LEU A 79 -27.45 10.97 -3.36
N ALA A 80 -27.98 9.77 -3.12
CA ALA A 80 -29.10 9.21 -3.86
C ALA A 80 -30.36 10.09 -3.71
N GLN A 81 -30.67 10.56 -2.49
CA GLN A 81 -31.78 11.48 -2.24
C GLN A 81 -31.57 12.80 -2.99
N ALA A 82 -30.38 13.37 -2.97
CA ALA A 82 -30.08 14.62 -3.68
C ALA A 82 -30.25 14.47 -5.19
N VAL A 83 -29.78 13.36 -5.77
CA VAL A 83 -29.99 13.07 -7.18
C VAL A 83 -31.47 12.90 -7.51
N LYS A 84 -32.24 12.17 -6.71
CA LYS A 84 -33.70 12.02 -6.92
C LYS A 84 -34.47 13.33 -6.78
N ARG A 85 -34.07 14.24 -5.87
CA ARG A 85 -34.69 15.58 -5.76
C ARG A 85 -34.46 16.43 -7.01
N LEU A 86 -33.25 16.38 -7.57
CA LEU A 86 -32.86 17.19 -8.74
C LEU A 86 -33.27 16.54 -10.07
N TYR A 87 -33.21 15.23 -10.13
CA TYR A 87 -33.42 14.40 -11.32
C TYR A 87 -34.35 13.23 -10.99
N PRO A 88 -35.68 13.45 -10.89
CA PRO A 88 -36.64 12.42 -10.48
C PRO A 88 -36.68 11.18 -11.40
N SER A 89 -36.30 11.33 -12.67
CA SER A 89 -36.23 10.22 -13.66
C SER A 89 -35.01 9.30 -13.45
N ALA A 90 -34.00 9.73 -12.71
CA ALA A 90 -32.82 8.90 -12.42
C ALA A 90 -33.23 7.59 -11.73
N LYS A 91 -32.68 6.44 -12.17
CA LYS A 91 -32.90 5.14 -11.54
C LYS A 91 -31.72 4.82 -10.64
N LEU A 92 -32.03 4.28 -9.48
CA LEU A 92 -31.08 3.98 -8.43
C LEU A 92 -30.65 2.52 -8.50
N ALA A 93 -29.34 2.25 -8.59
CA ALA A 93 -28.83 0.89 -8.54
C ALA A 93 -28.32 0.54 -7.13
N ILE A 94 -27.04 0.70 -6.85
CA ILE A 94 -26.43 0.39 -5.53
C ILE A 94 -25.48 1.49 -5.07
N GLY A 95 -25.35 1.64 -3.75
CA GLY A 95 -24.51 2.67 -3.13
C GLY A 95 -23.82 2.23 -1.84
N PRO A 96 -22.89 1.27 -1.89
CA PRO A 96 -22.18 0.79 -0.70
C PRO A 96 -21.09 1.76 -0.25
N SER A 97 -20.65 1.61 1.01
CA SER A 97 -19.34 2.07 1.44
C SER A 97 -18.23 1.18 0.88
N ILE A 98 -17.06 1.76 0.64
CA ILE A 98 -15.85 1.08 0.19
C ILE A 98 -14.68 1.45 1.12
N ALA A 99 -13.52 0.82 0.95
CA ALA A 99 -12.35 1.05 1.81
C ALA A 99 -11.97 2.52 2.00
N ASN A 100 -12.16 3.37 0.97
CA ASN A 100 -11.80 4.78 1.00
C ASN A 100 -12.96 5.69 0.58
N GLY A 101 -14.13 5.54 1.24
CA GLY A 101 -15.31 6.37 0.97
C GLY A 101 -16.54 5.57 0.57
N PHE A 102 -17.27 6.07 -0.38
CA PHE A 102 -18.50 5.47 -0.90
C PHE A 102 -18.64 5.71 -2.40
N TYR A 103 -19.54 4.98 -3.04
CA TYR A 103 -20.02 5.33 -4.36
C TYR A 103 -21.53 5.13 -4.44
N TYR A 104 -22.13 5.63 -5.52
CA TYR A 104 -23.49 5.29 -5.91
C TYR A 104 -23.59 5.18 -7.42
N ASP A 105 -24.31 4.14 -7.91
CA ASP A 105 -24.56 3.86 -9.32
C ASP A 105 -25.93 4.36 -9.75
N PHE A 106 -25.95 5.15 -10.81
CA PHE A 106 -27.14 5.77 -11.36
C PHE A 106 -27.35 5.37 -12.81
N ASP A 107 -28.59 5.06 -13.18
CA ASP A 107 -29.02 4.99 -14.56
C ASP A 107 -29.69 6.30 -14.91
N VAL A 108 -29.03 7.07 -15.74
CA VAL A 108 -29.48 8.39 -16.22
C VAL A 108 -29.23 8.52 -17.71
N ASP A 109 -30.02 9.37 -18.38
CA ASP A 109 -29.95 9.66 -19.82
C ASP A 109 -29.02 10.84 -20.18
N PHE A 110 -28.31 11.38 -19.18
CA PHE A 110 -27.33 12.45 -19.33
C PHE A 110 -25.99 12.04 -18.68
N SER A 111 -24.93 12.79 -18.94
CA SER A 111 -23.65 12.59 -18.25
C SER A 111 -23.50 13.53 -17.07
N PHE A 112 -23.01 13.03 -15.94
CA PHE A 112 -22.64 13.89 -14.81
C PHE A 112 -21.44 14.77 -15.20
N THR A 113 -21.67 16.09 -15.23
CA THR A 113 -20.61 17.09 -15.45
C THR A 113 -20.21 17.75 -14.12
N PRO A 114 -19.07 18.45 -14.04
CA PRO A 114 -18.69 19.19 -12.85
C PRO A 114 -19.80 20.13 -12.33
N GLU A 115 -20.52 20.81 -13.24
CA GLU A 115 -21.60 21.73 -12.88
C GLU A 115 -22.80 20.98 -12.29
N ILE A 116 -23.09 19.77 -12.76
CA ILE A 116 -24.14 18.91 -12.21
C ILE A 116 -23.73 18.43 -10.81
N LEU A 117 -22.46 18.00 -10.64
CA LEU A 117 -21.94 17.57 -9.36
C LEU A 117 -21.99 18.70 -8.31
N GLU A 118 -21.68 19.94 -8.68
CA GLU A 118 -21.80 21.10 -7.78
C GLU A 118 -23.25 21.31 -7.31
N LYS A 119 -24.23 21.14 -8.22
CA LYS A 119 -25.66 21.21 -7.87
C LYS A 119 -26.07 20.11 -6.91
N ILE A 120 -25.59 18.88 -7.13
CA ILE A 120 -25.85 17.73 -6.26
C ILE A 120 -25.21 17.97 -4.87
N GLU A 121 -23.95 18.44 -4.81
CA GLU A 121 -23.32 18.80 -3.54
C GLU A 121 -24.09 19.90 -2.77
N ALA A 122 -24.61 20.89 -3.48
CA ALA A 122 -25.42 21.93 -2.89
C ALA A 122 -26.75 21.39 -2.31
N GLU A 123 -27.40 20.44 -3.00
CA GLU A 123 -28.62 19.78 -2.51
C GLU A 123 -28.32 18.85 -1.32
N MET A 124 -27.22 18.08 -1.37
CA MET A 124 -26.77 17.28 -0.22
C MET A 124 -26.56 18.15 1.02
N LYS A 125 -25.98 19.35 0.89
CA LYS A 125 -25.81 20.29 2.02
C LYS A 125 -27.15 20.73 2.61
N LYS A 126 -28.22 20.86 1.80
CA LYS A 126 -29.57 21.14 2.33
C LYS A 126 -30.10 19.95 3.11
N ILE A 127 -30.02 18.74 2.56
CA ILE A 127 -30.45 17.50 3.22
C ILE A 127 -29.74 17.32 4.58
N VAL A 128 -28.42 17.55 4.62
CA VAL A 128 -27.65 17.51 5.88
C VAL A 128 -28.16 18.53 6.88
N LYS A 129 -28.47 19.76 6.43
CA LYS A 129 -28.99 20.83 7.28
C LYS A 129 -30.41 20.55 7.81
N GLU A 130 -31.21 19.80 7.03
CA GLU A 130 -32.54 19.34 7.44
C GLU A 130 -32.47 18.37 8.62
N ASN A 131 -31.33 17.72 8.85
CA ASN A 131 -31.12 16.79 9.96
C ASN A 131 -32.15 15.66 10.02
N ILE A 132 -32.34 15.00 8.91
CA ILE A 132 -33.37 13.97 8.70
C ILE A 132 -33.00 12.68 9.43
N PRO A 133 -33.89 12.09 10.24
CA PRO A 133 -33.65 10.77 10.83
C PRO A 133 -33.71 9.66 9.76
N LEU A 134 -32.88 8.63 9.95
CA LEU A 134 -32.96 7.39 9.17
C LEU A 134 -33.73 6.34 9.96
N GLU A 135 -34.82 5.84 9.38
CA GLU A 135 -35.74 4.92 10.04
C GLU A 135 -35.77 3.59 9.27
N LYS A 136 -35.33 2.52 9.93
CA LYS A 136 -35.36 1.17 9.38
C LYS A 136 -36.76 0.59 9.52
N PHE A 137 -37.24 -0.08 8.47
CA PHE A 137 -38.46 -0.88 8.48
C PHE A 137 -38.34 -2.07 7.53
N ASP A 138 -39.13 -3.11 7.77
CA ASP A 138 -39.13 -4.33 6.98
C ASP A 138 -40.48 -4.47 6.27
N LEU A 139 -40.45 -5.03 5.08
CA LEU A 139 -41.63 -5.37 4.29
C LEU A 139 -41.60 -6.83 3.86
N SER A 140 -42.77 -7.40 3.60
CA SER A 140 -42.87 -8.64 2.83
C SER A 140 -42.38 -8.44 1.39
N ALA A 141 -42.00 -9.51 0.73
CA ALA A 141 -41.53 -9.45 -0.66
C ALA A 141 -42.53 -8.77 -1.59
N ASP A 142 -43.84 -9.11 -1.46
CA ASP A 142 -44.90 -8.55 -2.28
C ASP A 142 -45.11 -7.05 -2.04
N GLU A 143 -45.08 -6.60 -0.78
CA GLU A 143 -45.14 -5.18 -0.42
C GLU A 143 -43.93 -4.41 -0.93
N ALA A 144 -42.74 -5.00 -0.79
CA ALA A 144 -41.47 -4.42 -1.25
C ALA A 144 -41.43 -4.27 -2.79
N LEU A 145 -41.87 -5.28 -3.53
CA LEU A 145 -41.97 -5.24 -4.99
C LEU A 145 -42.95 -4.14 -5.43
N LYS A 146 -44.16 -4.11 -4.83
CA LYS A 146 -45.17 -3.08 -5.15
C LYS A 146 -44.62 -1.67 -4.88
N LEU A 147 -43.94 -1.44 -3.75
CA LEU A 147 -43.36 -0.14 -3.41
C LEU A 147 -42.32 0.31 -4.45
N MET A 148 -41.44 -0.59 -4.90
CA MET A 148 -40.39 -0.23 -5.85
C MET A 148 -40.88 -0.15 -7.29
N GLU A 149 -41.92 -0.90 -7.67
CA GLU A 149 -42.61 -0.76 -8.96
C GLU A 149 -43.36 0.58 -9.05
N GLU A 150 -44.08 1.00 -7.97
CA GLU A 150 -44.72 2.31 -7.89
C GLU A 150 -43.71 3.48 -7.97
N LYS A 151 -42.51 3.30 -7.45
CA LYS A 151 -41.42 4.27 -7.53
C LYS A 151 -40.62 4.19 -8.85
N ASP A 152 -40.91 3.23 -9.71
CA ASP A 152 -40.23 3.01 -10.98
C ASP A 152 -38.70 2.81 -10.80
N GLU A 153 -38.33 1.91 -9.86
CA GLU A 153 -36.95 1.56 -9.54
C GLU A 153 -36.62 0.12 -9.97
N PRO A 154 -36.31 -0.13 -11.25
CA PRO A 154 -36.18 -1.47 -11.83
C PRO A 154 -35.03 -2.28 -11.20
N TYR A 155 -33.92 -1.65 -10.87
CA TYR A 155 -32.79 -2.33 -10.24
C TYR A 155 -33.11 -2.82 -8.83
N LYS A 156 -33.93 -2.07 -8.08
CA LYS A 156 -34.41 -2.48 -6.75
C LYS A 156 -35.42 -3.63 -6.85
N VAL A 157 -36.29 -3.60 -7.84
CA VAL A 157 -37.21 -4.72 -8.12
C VAL A 157 -36.46 -6.00 -8.42
N GLU A 158 -35.37 -5.95 -9.21
CA GLU A 158 -34.51 -7.10 -9.49
C GLU A 158 -33.84 -7.64 -8.22
N LEU A 159 -33.26 -6.76 -7.40
CA LEU A 159 -32.63 -7.13 -6.13
C LEU A 159 -33.62 -7.76 -5.14
N ILE A 160 -34.84 -7.22 -5.01
CA ILE A 160 -35.87 -7.78 -4.15
C ILE A 160 -36.24 -9.19 -4.58
N LYS A 161 -36.42 -9.46 -5.87
CA LYS A 161 -36.71 -10.81 -6.39
C LYS A 161 -35.60 -11.80 -6.06
N GLU A 162 -34.35 -11.37 -6.12
CA GLU A 162 -33.19 -12.20 -5.77
C GLU A 162 -33.18 -12.53 -4.27
N HIS A 163 -33.30 -11.51 -3.40
CA HIS A 163 -33.30 -11.69 -1.93
C HIS A 163 -34.49 -12.54 -1.47
N ALA A 164 -35.67 -12.30 -2.04
CA ALA A 164 -36.87 -13.11 -1.75
C ALA A 164 -36.68 -14.57 -2.16
N GLY A 165 -36.04 -14.83 -3.33
CA GLY A 165 -35.72 -16.18 -3.79
C GLY A 165 -34.76 -16.95 -2.86
N LYS A 166 -33.93 -16.24 -2.11
CA LYS A 166 -33.02 -16.79 -1.08
C LYS A 166 -33.67 -16.90 0.33
N GLY A 167 -34.89 -16.40 0.50
CA GLY A 167 -35.58 -16.35 1.79
C GLY A 167 -35.01 -15.29 2.75
N GLU A 168 -34.30 -14.31 2.21
CA GLU A 168 -33.71 -13.22 3.00
C GLU A 168 -34.76 -12.18 3.37
N LYS A 169 -34.51 -11.48 4.50
CA LYS A 169 -35.37 -10.42 4.99
C LYS A 169 -35.22 -9.15 4.13
N ILE A 170 -36.33 -8.54 3.72
CA ILE A 170 -36.33 -7.33 2.89
C ILE A 170 -36.48 -6.10 3.78
N SER A 171 -35.39 -5.35 3.93
CA SER A 171 -35.33 -4.16 4.76
C SER A 171 -35.21 -2.88 3.94
N PHE A 172 -35.74 -1.79 4.48
CA PHE A 172 -35.70 -0.47 3.90
C PHE A 172 -35.27 0.57 4.94
N TYR A 173 -34.72 1.67 4.44
CA TYR A 173 -34.51 2.87 5.22
C TYR A 173 -35.30 4.03 4.63
N LYS A 174 -36.04 4.72 5.50
CA LYS A 174 -36.76 5.95 5.19
C LYS A 174 -35.98 7.17 5.66
N GLN A 175 -35.87 8.15 4.79
CA GLN A 175 -35.18 9.42 4.99
C GLN A 175 -36.09 10.55 4.45
N ALA A 176 -37.05 10.99 5.27
CA ALA A 176 -38.17 11.88 4.87
C ALA A 176 -38.95 11.30 3.68
N GLU A 177 -38.95 11.99 2.52
CA GLU A 177 -39.62 11.55 1.28
C GLU A 177 -38.87 10.42 0.56
N PHE A 178 -37.57 10.23 0.88
CA PHE A 178 -36.72 9.22 0.25
C PHE A 178 -36.83 7.89 0.98
N THR A 179 -36.89 6.80 0.21
CA THR A 179 -36.93 5.42 0.72
C THR A 179 -36.03 4.55 -0.12
N GLU A 180 -35.12 3.84 0.53
CA GLU A 180 -34.09 3.01 -0.11
C GLU A 180 -34.19 1.57 0.35
N LEU A 181 -34.06 0.61 -0.60
CA LEU A 181 -33.86 -0.81 -0.30
C LEU A 181 -32.46 -0.99 0.26
N CYS A 182 -32.35 -1.35 1.54
CA CYS A 182 -31.05 -1.44 2.21
C CYS A 182 -31.12 -2.30 3.47
N ALA A 183 -30.12 -3.14 3.68
CA ALA A 183 -29.95 -3.92 4.92
C ALA A 183 -29.40 -3.08 6.08
N GLY A 184 -28.72 -1.98 5.80
CA GLY A 184 -28.02 -1.16 6.78
C GLY A 184 -26.68 -1.77 7.22
N PRO A 185 -26.15 -1.39 8.38
CA PRO A 185 -26.67 -0.35 9.28
C PRO A 185 -26.34 1.09 8.83
N HIS A 186 -26.99 2.07 9.43
CA HIS A 186 -26.81 3.51 9.16
C HIS A 186 -26.61 4.34 10.42
N ILE A 187 -26.01 5.54 10.28
CA ILE A 187 -25.98 6.52 11.35
C ILE A 187 -27.40 7.09 11.59
N PRO A 188 -27.68 7.64 12.77
CA PRO A 188 -29.06 7.96 13.15
C PRO A 188 -29.73 9.08 12.37
N ASP A 189 -28.96 10.04 11.82
CA ASP A 189 -29.49 11.20 11.10
C ASP A 189 -28.50 11.77 10.09
N THR A 190 -29.01 12.49 9.09
CA THR A 190 -28.19 13.12 8.03
C THR A 190 -27.33 14.28 8.55
N GLY A 191 -27.69 14.91 9.64
CA GLY A 191 -27.02 16.09 10.20
C GLY A 191 -25.63 15.81 10.75
N ARG A 192 -25.25 14.54 10.91
CA ARG A 192 -23.90 14.12 11.32
C ARG A 192 -22.87 14.19 10.20
N VAL A 193 -23.31 14.13 8.93
CA VAL A 193 -22.46 14.21 7.74
C VAL A 193 -22.16 15.67 7.40
N LYS A 194 -21.15 16.26 8.06
CA LYS A 194 -20.88 17.71 7.92
C LYS A 194 -19.99 18.09 6.75
N ALA A 195 -19.14 17.18 6.30
CA ALA A 195 -18.17 17.46 5.25
C ALA A 195 -18.13 16.30 4.26
N PHE A 196 -18.26 16.58 2.99
CA PHE A 196 -18.19 15.59 1.92
C PHE A 196 -17.69 16.22 0.62
N LYS A 197 -17.13 15.40 -0.26
CA LYS A 197 -16.67 15.79 -1.59
C LYS A 197 -16.78 14.62 -2.55
N PHE A 198 -17.18 14.87 -3.80
CA PHE A 198 -17.05 13.89 -4.86
C PHE A 198 -15.60 13.82 -5.35
N THR A 199 -15.11 12.59 -5.55
CA THR A 199 -13.71 12.35 -5.88
C THR A 199 -13.52 12.00 -7.35
N SER A 200 -14.48 11.26 -7.95
CA SER A 200 -14.43 10.88 -9.37
C SER A 200 -15.78 10.40 -9.89
N ILE A 201 -15.88 10.31 -11.22
CA ILE A 201 -16.98 9.70 -11.95
C ILE A 201 -16.39 8.58 -12.81
N ALA A 202 -17.11 7.45 -12.91
CA ALA A 202 -16.74 6.35 -13.80
C ALA A 202 -17.99 5.69 -14.40
N GLY A 203 -17.82 5.01 -15.53
CA GLY A 203 -18.80 4.04 -16.01
C GLY A 203 -18.66 2.73 -15.24
N ALA A 204 -19.77 2.07 -14.93
CA ALA A 204 -19.79 0.76 -14.30
C ALA A 204 -20.92 -0.08 -14.89
N TYR A 205 -20.62 -1.27 -15.38
CA TYR A 205 -21.64 -2.19 -15.84
C TYR A 205 -22.44 -2.75 -14.66
N TRP A 206 -23.77 -2.82 -14.81
CA TRP A 206 -24.62 -3.43 -13.81
C TRP A 206 -24.13 -4.84 -13.48
N ARG A 207 -23.91 -5.13 -12.19
CA ARG A 207 -23.35 -6.40 -11.69
C ARG A 207 -21.96 -6.76 -12.25
N GLY A 208 -21.22 -5.80 -12.79
CA GLY A 208 -19.89 -6.06 -13.35
C GLY A 208 -19.87 -6.85 -14.67
N ASP A 209 -21.02 -7.13 -15.27
CA ASP A 209 -21.11 -7.84 -16.54
C ASP A 209 -21.23 -6.83 -17.70
N GLU A 210 -20.28 -6.87 -18.63
CA GLU A 210 -20.22 -5.99 -19.81
C GLU A 210 -21.43 -6.12 -20.75
N LYS A 211 -22.22 -7.18 -20.63
CA LYS A 211 -23.46 -7.39 -21.37
C LYS A 211 -24.61 -6.57 -20.80
N ASN A 212 -24.53 -6.14 -19.57
CA ASN A 212 -25.53 -5.33 -18.90
C ASN A 212 -25.39 -3.85 -19.23
N LYS A 213 -26.39 -3.05 -18.87
CA LYS A 213 -26.35 -1.60 -19.06
C LYS A 213 -25.20 -0.97 -18.30
N MET A 214 -24.50 -0.05 -18.97
CA MET A 214 -23.49 0.79 -18.32
C MET A 214 -24.18 1.90 -17.54
N LEU A 215 -23.91 1.96 -16.24
CA LEU A 215 -24.39 2.96 -15.30
C LEU A 215 -23.31 4.03 -15.08
N GLN A 216 -23.70 5.18 -14.55
CA GLN A 216 -22.76 6.20 -14.13
C GLN A 216 -22.55 6.11 -12.61
N ARG A 217 -21.29 5.93 -12.21
CA ARG A 217 -20.86 5.80 -10.82
C ARG A 217 -20.25 7.10 -10.34
N ILE A 218 -20.78 7.65 -9.24
CA ILE A 218 -20.18 8.80 -8.54
C ILE A 218 -19.48 8.28 -7.29
N TYR A 219 -18.17 8.52 -7.19
CA TYR A 219 -17.39 8.26 -5.98
C TYR A 219 -17.35 9.50 -5.10
N GLY A 220 -17.36 9.27 -3.79
CA GLY A 220 -17.26 10.35 -2.81
C GLY A 220 -16.61 9.92 -1.51
N ILE A 221 -16.23 10.92 -0.72
CA ILE A 221 -15.69 10.80 0.63
C ILE A 221 -16.42 11.74 1.56
N SER A 222 -16.55 11.37 2.84
CA SER A 222 -17.16 12.25 3.85
C SER A 222 -16.48 12.10 5.21
N PHE A 223 -16.56 13.16 6.00
CA PHE A 223 -15.95 13.28 7.32
C PHE A 223 -16.89 13.97 8.31
N THR A 224 -16.57 13.81 9.59
CA THR A 224 -17.33 14.46 10.68
C THR A 224 -17.06 15.95 10.78
N LYS A 225 -15.92 16.45 10.24
CA LYS A 225 -15.50 17.85 10.26
C LYS A 225 -14.94 18.29 8.92
N GLN A 226 -15.11 19.57 8.61
CA GLN A 226 -14.56 20.18 7.40
C GLN A 226 -13.02 20.20 7.40
N SER A 227 -12.38 20.33 8.55
CA SER A 227 -10.90 20.27 8.65
C SER A 227 -10.34 18.92 8.22
N GLU A 228 -11.00 17.81 8.61
CA GLU A 228 -10.62 16.46 8.22
C GLU A 228 -10.73 16.25 6.71
N LEU A 229 -11.80 16.75 6.09
CA LEU A 229 -11.96 16.72 4.63
C LEU A 229 -10.88 17.54 3.92
N THR A 230 -10.58 18.73 4.44
CA THR A 230 -9.56 19.60 3.84
C THR A 230 -8.19 18.94 3.88
N GLU A 231 -7.79 18.40 5.03
CA GLU A 231 -6.53 17.66 5.21
C GLU A 231 -6.45 16.44 4.27
N TYR A 232 -7.55 15.69 4.16
CA TYR A 232 -7.62 14.56 3.24
C TYR A 232 -7.42 14.98 1.78
N LEU A 233 -8.09 16.05 1.34
CA LEU A 233 -7.98 16.55 -0.03
C LEU A 233 -6.57 17.10 -0.34
N GLU A 234 -5.95 17.81 0.61
CA GLU A 234 -4.58 18.28 0.50
C GLU A 234 -3.60 17.11 0.37
N ARG A 235 -3.79 16.05 1.18
CA ARG A 235 -2.99 14.81 1.09
C ARG A 235 -3.14 14.11 -0.24
N ILE A 236 -4.36 14.03 -0.81
CA ILE A 236 -4.59 13.44 -2.13
C ILE A 236 -3.93 14.27 -3.25
N GLU A 237 -4.03 15.60 -3.18
CA GLU A 237 -3.37 16.46 -4.17
C GLU A 237 -1.84 16.37 -4.06
N GLU A 238 -1.30 16.27 -2.86
CA GLU A 238 0.13 16.05 -2.66
C GLU A 238 0.57 14.67 -3.18
N ALA A 239 -0.24 13.62 -2.95
CA ALA A 239 0.02 12.29 -3.50
C ALA A 239 0.06 12.29 -5.03
N LYS A 240 -0.85 13.00 -5.70
CA LYS A 240 -0.83 13.15 -7.17
C LYS A 240 0.43 13.85 -7.68
N LYS A 241 0.93 14.85 -6.94
CA LYS A 241 2.19 15.53 -7.30
C LYS A 241 3.40 14.63 -7.18
N ARG A 242 3.37 13.70 -6.21
CA ARG A 242 4.47 12.76 -5.91
C ARG A 242 4.39 11.46 -6.68
N ASP A 243 3.33 11.22 -7.46
CA ASP A 243 3.14 9.98 -8.22
C ASP A 243 4.42 9.57 -8.97
N HIS A 244 4.96 8.39 -8.63
CA HIS A 244 6.22 7.90 -9.17
C HIS A 244 6.21 7.73 -10.69
N ARG A 245 5.03 7.50 -11.31
CA ARG A 245 4.89 7.39 -12.77
C ARG A 245 5.11 8.74 -13.45
N LYS A 246 4.58 9.82 -12.84
CA LYS A 246 4.78 11.20 -13.31
C LYS A 246 6.22 11.62 -13.08
N LEU A 247 6.72 11.55 -11.85
CA LEU A 247 8.08 11.95 -11.50
C LEU A 247 9.12 11.09 -12.20
N GLY A 248 8.89 9.79 -12.35
CA GLY A 248 9.77 8.88 -13.07
C GLY A 248 9.96 9.28 -14.52
N LYS A 249 8.88 9.72 -15.20
CA LYS A 249 8.94 10.25 -16.56
C LYS A 249 9.66 11.60 -16.61
N GLU A 250 9.32 12.55 -15.72
CA GLU A 250 9.91 13.90 -15.68
C GLU A 250 11.41 13.86 -15.38
N LEU A 251 11.86 12.95 -14.52
CA LEU A 251 13.27 12.79 -14.14
C LEU A 251 14.04 11.80 -15.03
N GLY A 252 13.38 11.18 -16.02
CA GLY A 252 14.00 10.21 -16.93
C GLY A 252 14.49 8.95 -16.22
N LEU A 253 13.69 8.39 -15.30
CA LEU A 253 14.07 7.22 -14.49
C LEU A 253 13.64 5.90 -15.15
N PHE A 254 12.40 5.80 -15.62
CA PHE A 254 11.87 4.59 -16.25
C PHE A 254 10.74 4.90 -17.24
N ALA A 255 10.42 3.92 -18.05
CA ALA A 255 9.29 3.95 -18.98
C ALA A 255 8.52 2.62 -18.93
N LEU A 256 7.22 2.69 -19.21
CA LEU A 256 6.36 1.52 -19.45
C LEU A 256 5.94 1.53 -20.92
N ARG A 257 5.97 0.36 -21.56
CA ARG A 257 5.72 0.21 -22.99
C ARG A 257 4.74 -0.93 -23.24
N ASP A 258 3.94 -0.80 -24.28
CA ASP A 258 2.94 -1.80 -24.67
C ASP A 258 3.57 -3.10 -25.17
N GLU A 259 4.83 -3.04 -25.64
CA GLU A 259 5.58 -4.22 -26.06
C GLU A 259 5.95 -5.16 -24.90
N ALA A 260 5.93 -4.65 -23.65
CA ALA A 260 6.20 -5.43 -22.44
C ALA A 260 5.30 -4.93 -21.29
N PRO A 261 3.98 -5.23 -21.33
CA PRO A 261 3.02 -4.68 -20.38
C PRO A 261 3.31 -5.17 -18.96
N GLY A 262 3.47 -4.21 -18.04
CA GLY A 262 3.82 -4.49 -16.65
C GLY A 262 5.31 -4.80 -16.40
N MET A 263 6.19 -4.59 -17.39
CA MET A 263 7.63 -4.77 -17.27
C MET A 263 8.34 -3.44 -17.48
N PRO A 264 8.94 -2.82 -16.44
CA PRO A 264 9.53 -1.50 -16.55
C PRO A 264 10.86 -1.50 -17.33
N PHE A 265 11.04 -0.47 -18.17
CA PHE A 265 12.31 -0.16 -18.82
C PHE A 265 13.02 0.91 -18.00
N PHE A 266 14.14 0.60 -17.38
CA PHE A 266 14.95 1.60 -16.70
C PHE A 266 15.77 2.43 -17.68
N LEU A 267 15.68 3.75 -17.56
CA LEU A 267 16.45 4.72 -18.34
C LEU A 267 17.80 5.02 -17.67
N PRO A 268 18.74 5.73 -18.31
CA PRO A 268 20.07 5.95 -17.73
C PRO A 268 20.08 6.53 -16.31
N ASN A 269 19.25 7.54 -16.03
CA ASN A 269 19.15 8.10 -14.67
C ASN A 269 18.55 7.07 -13.68
N GLY A 270 17.56 6.30 -14.12
CA GLY A 270 16.98 5.24 -13.31
C GLY A 270 17.95 4.11 -13.02
N MET A 271 18.82 3.77 -13.98
CA MET A 271 19.88 2.77 -13.75
C MET A 271 20.93 3.25 -12.75
N ILE A 272 21.27 4.54 -12.74
CA ILE A 272 22.16 5.09 -11.72
C ILE A 272 21.53 4.93 -10.32
N LEU A 273 20.27 5.35 -10.17
CA LEU A 273 19.53 5.20 -8.90
C LEU A 273 19.46 3.73 -8.46
N ARG A 274 19.08 2.84 -9.39
CA ARG A 274 18.98 1.41 -9.14
C ARG A 274 20.32 0.79 -8.72
N ASN A 275 21.38 1.08 -9.44
CA ASN A 275 22.71 0.54 -9.14
C ASN A 275 23.22 1.08 -7.79
N THR A 276 23.03 2.37 -7.48
CA THR A 276 23.40 2.93 -6.17
C THR A 276 22.66 2.23 -5.01
N LEU A 277 21.38 1.87 -5.21
CA LEU A 277 20.63 1.09 -4.22
C LEU A 277 21.14 -0.36 -4.10
N ILE A 278 21.50 -0.97 -5.22
CA ILE A 278 22.09 -2.32 -5.26
C ILE A 278 23.49 -2.33 -4.60
N ASP A 279 24.32 -1.33 -4.86
CA ASP A 279 25.63 -1.20 -4.22
C ASP A 279 25.49 -1.10 -2.68
N TYR A 280 24.47 -0.35 -2.22
CA TYR A 280 24.12 -0.32 -0.79
C TYR A 280 23.64 -1.68 -0.27
N TRP A 281 22.86 -2.41 -1.05
CA TRP A 281 22.42 -3.77 -0.71
C TRP A 281 23.62 -4.71 -0.54
N HIS A 282 24.60 -4.69 -1.47
CA HIS A 282 25.84 -5.48 -1.35
C HIS A 282 26.63 -5.13 -0.09
N GLU A 283 26.85 -3.82 0.18
CA GLU A 283 27.55 -3.34 1.38
C GLU A 283 26.91 -3.88 2.66
N VAL A 284 25.59 -3.80 2.76
CA VAL A 284 24.84 -4.26 3.93
C VAL A 284 24.92 -5.78 4.06
N HIS A 285 24.67 -6.52 2.98
CA HIS A 285 24.63 -7.99 2.99
C HIS A 285 26.00 -8.60 3.32
N GLU A 286 27.08 -8.02 2.80
CA GLU A 286 28.45 -8.44 3.14
C GLU A 286 28.70 -8.26 4.65
N ARG A 287 28.37 -7.10 5.23
CA ARG A 287 28.52 -6.85 6.68
C ARG A 287 27.67 -7.78 7.55
N TRP A 288 26.51 -8.17 7.06
CA TRP A 288 25.58 -9.07 7.75
C TRP A 288 25.85 -10.54 7.46
N GLY A 289 26.93 -10.88 6.72
CA GLY A 289 27.40 -12.23 6.50
C GLY A 289 26.54 -13.06 5.56
N TYR A 290 25.91 -12.43 4.56
CA TYR A 290 25.23 -13.12 3.48
C TYR A 290 26.22 -13.50 2.37
N LEU A 291 26.00 -14.68 1.78
CA LEU A 291 26.73 -15.17 0.62
C LEU A 291 25.86 -14.95 -0.62
N GLU A 292 26.37 -14.18 -1.58
CA GLU A 292 25.60 -13.90 -2.80
C GLU A 292 25.64 -15.09 -3.74
N ILE A 293 24.47 -15.47 -4.24
CA ILE A 293 24.28 -16.51 -5.27
C ILE A 293 23.51 -15.95 -6.46
N SER A 294 23.50 -16.70 -7.56
CA SER A 294 22.67 -16.41 -8.73
C SER A 294 22.15 -17.70 -9.34
N THR A 295 20.83 -17.77 -9.53
CA THR A 295 20.17 -18.95 -10.06
C THR A 295 19.57 -18.72 -11.46
N PRO A 296 19.44 -19.76 -12.33
CA PRO A 296 18.90 -19.63 -13.66
C PRO A 296 17.48 -19.06 -13.71
N GLN A 297 17.16 -18.32 -14.76
CA GLN A 297 15.83 -17.74 -14.98
C GLN A 297 14.78 -18.77 -15.42
N ILE A 298 15.20 -19.79 -16.17
CA ILE A 298 14.33 -20.80 -16.75
C ILE A 298 14.76 -22.15 -16.20
N MET A 299 13.82 -22.87 -15.59
CA MET A 299 14.08 -24.18 -14.99
C MET A 299 12.95 -25.15 -15.34
N LYS A 300 13.26 -26.48 -15.29
CA LYS A 300 12.33 -27.55 -15.64
C LYS A 300 11.11 -27.58 -14.72
N ARG A 301 9.98 -27.97 -15.26
CA ARG A 301 8.70 -28.16 -14.56
C ARG A 301 8.84 -29.04 -13.31
N SER A 302 9.64 -30.11 -13.36
CA SER A 302 9.85 -31.03 -12.24
C SER A 302 10.29 -30.34 -10.95
N LEU A 303 11.12 -29.27 -11.05
CA LEU A 303 11.52 -28.48 -9.91
C LEU A 303 10.33 -27.79 -9.23
N TRP A 304 9.41 -27.27 -10.04
CA TRP A 304 8.22 -26.56 -9.59
C TRP A 304 7.16 -27.50 -9.02
N GLU A 305 7.09 -28.75 -9.51
CA GLU A 305 6.28 -29.81 -8.94
C GLU A 305 6.82 -30.24 -7.57
N THR A 306 8.15 -30.48 -7.46
CA THR A 306 8.79 -30.81 -6.19
C THR A 306 8.54 -29.73 -5.13
N SER A 307 8.66 -28.46 -5.49
CA SER A 307 8.48 -27.33 -4.57
C SER A 307 7.01 -26.99 -4.31
N GLY A 308 6.03 -27.61 -4.98
CA GLY A 308 4.60 -27.31 -4.85
C GLY A 308 4.13 -26.05 -5.61
N HIS A 309 5.02 -25.28 -6.21
CA HIS A 309 4.63 -24.07 -6.95
C HIS A 309 3.75 -24.38 -8.15
N TRP A 310 3.91 -25.56 -8.77
CA TRP A 310 3.10 -25.96 -9.91
C TRP A 310 1.64 -26.18 -9.54
N ASP A 311 1.35 -26.64 -8.33
CA ASP A 311 0.00 -26.91 -7.85
C ASP A 311 -0.67 -25.66 -7.27
N HIS A 312 0.06 -24.83 -6.50
CA HIS A 312 -0.49 -23.70 -5.75
C HIS A 312 -0.27 -22.34 -6.43
N TYR A 313 0.57 -22.23 -7.46
CA TYR A 313 0.98 -20.93 -8.03
C TYR A 313 1.01 -20.89 -9.57
N LYS A 314 0.57 -21.94 -10.25
CA LYS A 314 0.67 -22.11 -11.72
C LYS A 314 0.06 -20.97 -12.52
N ASP A 315 -1.08 -20.43 -12.11
CA ASP A 315 -1.80 -19.37 -12.82
C ASP A 315 -1.00 -18.06 -12.91
N ASN A 316 -0.06 -17.89 -11.99
CA ASN A 316 0.87 -16.76 -11.95
C ASN A 316 2.22 -17.03 -12.62
N MET A 317 2.42 -18.18 -13.25
CA MET A 317 3.69 -18.58 -13.87
C MET A 317 3.68 -18.39 -15.39
N TYR A 318 4.81 -17.93 -15.94
CA TYR A 318 5.08 -18.00 -17.37
C TYR A 318 5.72 -19.34 -17.70
N THR A 319 5.10 -20.13 -18.57
CA THR A 319 5.58 -21.45 -18.98
C THR A 319 5.96 -21.48 -20.46
N THR A 320 6.86 -22.38 -20.84
CA THR A 320 7.27 -22.62 -22.22
C THR A 320 7.65 -24.08 -22.41
N VAL A 321 7.68 -24.51 -23.66
CA VAL A 321 8.15 -25.86 -24.06
C VAL A 321 9.45 -25.71 -24.81
N ILE A 322 10.49 -26.41 -24.37
CA ILE A 322 11.82 -26.46 -25.02
C ILE A 322 12.19 -27.92 -25.24
N ASP A 323 12.48 -28.31 -26.50
CA ASP A 323 12.83 -29.67 -26.88
C ASP A 323 11.81 -30.74 -26.42
N GLY A 324 10.53 -30.38 -26.35
CA GLY A 324 9.46 -31.26 -25.92
C GLY A 324 9.29 -31.41 -24.40
N GLU A 325 10.07 -30.70 -23.61
CA GLU A 325 9.95 -30.64 -22.14
C GLU A 325 9.35 -29.31 -21.67
N ASP A 326 8.55 -29.34 -20.60
CA ASP A 326 7.98 -28.17 -19.97
C ASP A 326 9.01 -27.44 -19.09
N PHE A 327 9.10 -26.13 -19.26
CA PHE A 327 9.89 -25.21 -18.44
C PHE A 327 9.04 -24.07 -17.93
N ALA A 328 9.47 -23.46 -16.84
CA ALA A 328 8.90 -22.20 -16.37
C ALA A 328 9.99 -21.14 -16.14
N ILE A 329 9.61 -19.88 -16.39
CA ILE A 329 10.38 -18.72 -15.96
C ILE A 329 10.13 -18.56 -14.45
N LYS A 330 11.17 -18.49 -13.65
CA LYS A 330 11.04 -18.51 -12.19
C LYS A 330 10.13 -17.41 -11.66
N PRO A 331 9.06 -17.75 -10.90
CA PRO A 331 8.21 -16.79 -10.20
C PRO A 331 8.78 -16.45 -8.82
N MET A 332 9.66 -17.29 -8.30
CA MET A 332 10.34 -17.21 -6.99
C MET A 332 11.74 -17.76 -7.08
N ASN A 333 12.61 -17.43 -6.11
CA ASN A 333 14.02 -17.83 -6.10
C ASN A 333 14.28 -19.08 -5.23
N CYS A 334 13.37 -19.40 -4.31
CA CYS A 334 13.56 -20.43 -3.29
C CYS A 334 13.97 -21.81 -3.85
N PRO A 335 13.35 -22.40 -4.89
CA PRO A 335 13.80 -23.71 -5.38
C PRO A 335 15.20 -23.68 -5.98
N GLY A 336 15.58 -22.56 -6.62
CA GLY A 336 16.94 -22.38 -7.13
C GLY A 336 17.99 -22.32 -6.01
N SER A 337 17.70 -21.61 -4.92
CA SER A 337 18.56 -21.53 -3.74
C SER A 337 18.74 -22.89 -3.06
N ILE A 338 17.66 -23.69 -3.00
CA ILE A 338 17.71 -25.07 -2.49
C ILE A 338 18.66 -25.93 -3.32
N LEU A 339 18.59 -25.86 -4.65
CA LEU A 339 19.52 -26.59 -5.51
C LEU A 339 21.00 -26.20 -5.28
N VAL A 340 21.25 -24.93 -4.92
CA VAL A 340 22.61 -24.50 -4.55
C VAL A 340 23.05 -25.15 -3.24
N TYR A 341 22.17 -25.22 -2.25
CA TYR A 341 22.47 -25.89 -0.97
C TYR A 341 22.78 -27.38 -1.16
N GLU A 342 22.07 -28.07 -2.05
CA GLU A 342 22.26 -29.52 -2.33
C GLU A 342 23.61 -29.87 -2.98
N LEU A 343 24.36 -28.88 -3.51
CA LEU A 343 25.63 -29.13 -4.19
C LEU A 343 26.73 -29.69 -3.27
N GLU A 344 26.64 -29.39 -1.96
CA GLU A 344 27.66 -29.77 -0.98
C GLU A 344 27.02 -30.31 0.30
N PRO A 345 27.68 -31.24 1.02
CA PRO A 345 27.20 -31.68 2.32
C PRO A 345 27.47 -30.62 3.40
N HIS A 346 26.51 -30.35 4.27
CA HIS A 346 26.58 -29.34 5.30
C HIS A 346 26.66 -29.93 6.71
N SER A 347 27.25 -29.15 7.63
CA SER A 347 27.40 -29.46 9.05
C SER A 347 26.69 -28.38 9.88
N TYR A 348 26.21 -28.74 11.09
CA TYR A 348 25.63 -27.81 12.05
C TYR A 348 26.53 -26.61 12.37
N LYS A 349 27.87 -26.73 12.18
CA LYS A 349 28.85 -25.66 12.40
C LYS A 349 28.77 -24.53 11.38
N GLU A 350 28.20 -24.80 10.20
CA GLU A 350 28.04 -23.84 9.11
C GLU A 350 26.72 -23.08 9.20
N LEU A 351 25.77 -23.63 9.96
CA LEU A 351 24.44 -23.03 10.15
C LEU A 351 24.45 -21.90 11.19
N PRO A 352 23.71 -20.81 10.97
CA PRO A 352 22.84 -20.51 9.84
C PRO A 352 23.61 -20.16 8.56
N LEU A 353 23.26 -20.81 7.43
CA LEU A 353 23.82 -20.53 6.12
C LEU A 353 22.89 -19.55 5.38
N ARG A 354 23.40 -18.37 5.00
CA ARG A 354 22.62 -17.26 4.47
C ARG A 354 22.96 -17.00 3.02
N TYR A 355 22.10 -17.44 2.10
CA TYR A 355 22.23 -17.15 0.67
C TYR A 355 21.39 -15.93 0.30
N GLY A 356 22.02 -14.87 -0.27
CA GLY A 356 21.36 -13.70 -0.82
C GLY A 356 21.34 -13.75 -2.34
N GLU A 357 20.24 -13.34 -2.96
CA GLU A 357 20.13 -13.26 -4.42
C GLU A 357 19.35 -12.01 -4.84
N LEU A 358 19.95 -11.18 -5.70
CA LEU A 358 19.19 -10.18 -6.46
C LEU A 358 18.48 -10.89 -7.63
N GLY A 359 17.47 -11.68 -7.25
CA GLY A 359 16.82 -12.60 -8.17
C GLY A 359 15.74 -11.94 -9.01
N ARG A 360 15.93 -11.91 -10.34
CA ARG A 360 14.88 -11.45 -11.26
C ARG A 360 13.83 -12.53 -11.43
N VAL A 361 12.58 -12.18 -11.12
CA VAL A 361 11.43 -13.09 -11.20
C VAL A 361 10.34 -12.51 -12.09
N HIS A 362 9.46 -13.39 -12.59
CA HIS A 362 8.35 -13.01 -13.44
C HIS A 362 7.05 -13.61 -12.88
N ARG A 363 6.03 -12.78 -12.73
CA ARG A 363 4.70 -13.20 -12.27
C ARG A 363 3.63 -12.67 -13.20
N HIS A 364 2.70 -13.53 -13.61
CA HIS A 364 1.58 -13.15 -14.46
C HIS A 364 0.50 -12.43 -13.65
N GLU A 365 0.79 -11.18 -13.30
CA GLU A 365 -0.20 -10.31 -12.66
C GLU A 365 -1.32 -9.91 -13.63
N LEU A 366 -2.56 -9.84 -13.15
CA LEU A 366 -3.69 -9.38 -13.95
C LEU A 366 -3.49 -7.93 -14.41
N SER A 367 -3.87 -7.63 -15.66
CA SER A 367 -3.68 -6.31 -16.26
C SER A 367 -4.29 -5.17 -15.43
N GLY A 368 -5.46 -5.37 -14.83
CA GLY A 368 -6.14 -4.39 -13.99
C GLY A 368 -5.45 -4.11 -12.64
N ALA A 369 -4.53 -4.98 -12.22
CA ALA A 369 -3.78 -4.82 -10.98
C ALA A 369 -2.44 -4.10 -11.17
N LEU A 370 -1.97 -3.91 -12.41
CA LEU A 370 -0.68 -3.28 -12.69
C LEU A 370 -0.67 -1.80 -12.28
N HIS A 371 0.40 -1.38 -11.60
CA HIS A 371 0.50 -0.01 -11.10
C HIS A 371 1.96 0.49 -11.05
N GLY A 372 2.41 1.12 -12.14
CA GLY A 372 3.74 1.72 -12.22
C GLY A 372 4.85 0.74 -11.84
N LEU A 373 5.68 1.10 -10.85
CA LEU A 373 6.70 0.23 -10.25
C LEU A 373 6.17 -0.58 -9.05
N PHE A 374 5.00 -0.26 -8.52
CA PHE A 374 4.45 -0.92 -7.32
C PHE A 374 3.92 -2.32 -7.58
N ARG A 375 3.36 -2.56 -8.77
CA ARG A 375 2.88 -3.87 -9.18
C ARG A 375 3.22 -4.12 -10.63
N VAL A 376 4.18 -5.00 -10.85
CA VAL A 376 4.82 -5.29 -12.12
C VAL A 376 4.86 -6.79 -12.39
N ARG A 377 5.11 -7.18 -13.64
CA ARG A 377 5.22 -8.58 -14.06
C ARG A 377 6.66 -9.11 -14.10
N CYS A 378 7.63 -8.20 -14.09
CA CYS A 378 9.06 -8.53 -14.03
C CYS A 378 9.71 -7.62 -13.01
N PHE A 379 10.36 -8.19 -12.00
CA PHE A 379 11.00 -7.44 -10.93
C PHE A 379 12.18 -8.21 -10.33
N THR A 380 13.02 -7.47 -9.62
CA THR A 380 14.19 -8.02 -8.92
C THR A 380 13.87 -8.05 -7.42
N GLN A 381 13.79 -9.26 -6.86
CA GLN A 381 13.71 -9.42 -5.39
C GLN A 381 15.12 -9.31 -4.80
N ASP A 382 15.21 -8.63 -3.67
CA ASP A 382 16.38 -8.65 -2.79
C ASP A 382 16.29 -9.83 -1.81
N ASP A 383 16.19 -11.00 -2.38
CA ASP A 383 15.81 -12.23 -1.72
C ASP A 383 16.97 -12.83 -0.91
N ALA A 384 16.65 -13.52 0.15
CA ALA A 384 17.61 -14.38 0.82
C ALA A 384 16.92 -15.61 1.41
N HIS A 385 17.63 -16.73 1.35
CA HIS A 385 17.22 -18.01 1.89
C HIS A 385 18.24 -18.43 2.94
N ILE A 386 17.76 -18.59 4.17
CA ILE A 386 18.60 -18.90 5.31
C ILE A 386 18.25 -20.28 5.80
N LEU A 387 19.20 -21.21 5.69
CA LEU A 387 19.05 -22.57 6.18
C LEU A 387 19.70 -22.65 7.57
N LEU A 388 18.93 -23.19 8.53
CA LEU A 388 19.31 -23.13 9.95
C LEU A 388 18.75 -24.33 10.71
N ALA A 389 19.32 -24.60 11.88
CA ALA A 389 18.77 -25.55 12.82
C ALA A 389 17.55 -24.96 13.56
N PRO A 390 16.58 -25.79 13.99
CA PRO A 390 15.36 -25.30 14.64
C PRO A 390 15.57 -24.43 15.89
N ASP A 391 16.62 -24.64 16.63
CA ASP A 391 16.98 -23.86 17.83
C ASP A 391 17.57 -22.49 17.51
N GLN A 392 17.95 -22.24 16.25
CA GLN A 392 18.50 -20.96 15.78
C GLN A 392 17.42 -19.97 15.25
N ILE A 393 16.16 -20.41 15.11
CA ILE A 393 15.07 -19.62 14.50
C ILE A 393 14.92 -18.26 15.18
N ARG A 394 14.79 -18.25 16.50
CA ARG A 394 14.56 -17.02 17.28
C ARG A 394 15.68 -15.99 17.05
N ASP A 395 16.92 -16.41 17.21
CA ASP A 395 18.06 -15.51 17.12
C ASP A 395 18.23 -14.97 15.71
N GLU A 396 17.92 -15.79 14.70
CA GLU A 396 17.98 -15.35 13.30
C GLU A 396 16.84 -14.36 12.94
N VAL A 397 15.61 -14.58 13.40
CA VAL A 397 14.50 -13.63 13.20
C VAL A 397 14.79 -12.30 13.88
N VAL A 398 15.36 -12.31 15.10
CA VAL A 398 15.81 -11.09 15.80
C VAL A 398 16.89 -10.37 14.98
N ARG A 399 17.87 -11.10 14.47
CA ARG A 399 18.96 -10.57 13.64
C ARG A 399 18.43 -9.92 12.36
N ILE A 400 17.51 -10.57 11.67
CA ILE A 400 16.88 -10.02 10.45
C ILE A 400 16.08 -8.76 10.78
N SER A 401 15.37 -8.72 11.91
CA SER A 401 14.63 -7.54 12.35
C SER A 401 15.56 -6.33 12.59
N GLN A 402 16.77 -6.57 13.13
CA GLN A 402 17.80 -5.53 13.29
C GLN A 402 18.34 -5.02 11.94
N LEU A 403 18.49 -5.92 10.96
CA LEU A 403 18.85 -5.53 9.60
C LEU A 403 17.77 -4.62 8.98
N PHE A 404 16.48 -4.92 9.19
CA PHE A 404 15.38 -4.10 8.73
C PHE A 404 15.39 -2.72 9.41
N ASP A 405 15.66 -2.65 10.71
CA ASP A 405 15.82 -1.39 11.43
C ASP A 405 16.94 -0.54 10.82
N GLU A 406 18.11 -1.13 10.54
CA GLU A 406 19.22 -0.42 9.91
C GLU A 406 18.83 0.18 8.56
N VAL A 407 18.23 -0.64 7.70
CA VAL A 407 17.87 -0.23 6.33
C VAL A 407 16.78 0.82 6.35
N TYR A 408 15.66 0.59 7.04
CA TYR A 408 14.53 1.53 7.00
C TYR A 408 14.83 2.85 7.71
N ASN A 409 15.61 2.83 8.79
CA ASN A 409 16.05 4.05 9.45
C ASN A 409 16.94 4.91 8.55
N LEU A 410 17.80 4.31 7.72
CA LEU A 410 18.59 5.07 6.75
C LEU A 410 17.71 5.93 5.82
N PHE A 411 16.57 5.37 5.37
CA PHE A 411 15.65 6.08 4.48
C PHE A 411 14.58 6.90 5.22
N LYS A 412 14.61 6.91 6.57
CA LYS A 412 13.58 7.54 7.42
C LYS A 412 12.17 7.01 7.13
N LEU A 413 12.06 5.70 6.94
CA LEU A 413 10.82 4.98 6.68
C LEU A 413 10.39 4.25 7.97
N PRO A 414 9.45 4.79 8.76
CA PRO A 414 8.85 4.04 9.87
C PRO A 414 8.05 2.86 9.32
N TYR A 415 7.86 1.83 10.14
CA TYR A 415 7.13 0.64 9.74
C TYR A 415 6.30 0.03 10.86
N THR A 416 5.30 -0.77 10.49
CA THR A 416 4.52 -1.65 11.36
C THR A 416 4.75 -3.11 10.97
N ILE A 417 4.48 -4.03 11.90
CA ILE A 417 4.66 -5.47 11.68
C ILE A 417 3.28 -6.15 11.71
N GLU A 418 3.07 -7.06 10.77
CA GLU A 418 1.89 -7.90 10.69
C GLU A 418 2.30 -9.37 10.65
N LEU A 419 1.71 -10.19 11.52
CA LEU A 419 1.90 -11.65 11.55
C LEU A 419 0.76 -12.30 10.77
N SER A 420 1.08 -12.85 9.61
CA SER A 420 0.12 -13.54 8.73
C SER A 420 0.14 -15.03 9.01
N THR A 421 -1.05 -15.59 9.29
CA THR A 421 -1.23 -16.98 9.71
C THR A 421 -1.68 -17.88 8.56
N MET A 422 -1.99 -19.14 8.87
CA MET A 422 -2.31 -20.20 7.93
C MET A 422 -3.46 -19.87 6.98
N PRO A 423 -3.23 -19.86 5.64
CA PRO A 423 -4.28 -19.67 4.64
C PRO A 423 -5.12 -20.93 4.43
N GLU A 424 -6.23 -20.81 3.71
CA GLU A 424 -7.09 -21.94 3.34
C GLU A 424 -6.34 -22.95 2.45
N ASP A 425 -5.64 -22.48 1.42
CA ASP A 425 -4.77 -23.30 0.56
C ASP A 425 -3.34 -23.29 1.11
N HIS A 426 -2.92 -24.42 1.72
CA HIS A 426 -1.63 -24.54 2.38
C HIS A 426 -1.06 -25.96 2.32
N MET A 427 0.25 -26.07 2.50
CA MET A 427 0.97 -27.32 2.76
C MET A 427 1.17 -27.54 4.27
N GLY A 428 1.43 -28.80 4.66
CA GLY A 428 1.73 -29.16 6.04
C GLY A 428 0.53 -29.31 6.95
N THR A 429 0.79 -29.65 8.20
CA THR A 429 -0.22 -29.88 9.24
C THR A 429 -0.48 -28.61 10.06
N LYS A 430 -1.64 -28.57 10.73
CA LYS A 430 -1.95 -27.46 11.62
C LYS A 430 -0.93 -27.31 12.76
N GLU A 431 -0.44 -28.43 13.29
CA GLU A 431 0.54 -28.47 14.38
C GLU A 431 1.87 -27.82 13.95
N GLU A 432 2.32 -28.07 12.71
CA GLU A 432 3.52 -27.43 12.15
C GLU A 432 3.30 -25.93 11.98
N TRP A 433 2.13 -25.52 11.49
CA TRP A 433 1.76 -24.13 11.35
C TRP A 433 1.69 -23.39 12.70
N ASP A 434 1.04 -24.00 13.70
CA ASP A 434 0.94 -23.44 15.07
C ASP A 434 2.35 -23.26 15.68
N LYS A 435 3.24 -24.24 15.50
CA LYS A 435 4.64 -24.16 15.94
C LYS A 435 5.41 -23.06 15.23
N ALA A 436 5.30 -22.97 13.92
CA ALA A 436 5.98 -21.95 13.12
C ALA A 436 5.49 -20.54 13.47
N THR A 437 4.17 -20.35 13.55
CA THR A 437 3.54 -19.08 13.92
C THR A 437 4.01 -18.63 15.30
N LYS A 438 4.00 -19.56 16.27
CA LYS A 438 4.49 -19.28 17.62
C LYS A 438 5.96 -18.89 17.65
N SER A 439 6.80 -19.55 16.86
CA SER A 439 8.23 -19.22 16.78
C SER A 439 8.49 -17.80 16.29
N LEU A 440 7.69 -17.32 15.32
CA LEU A 440 7.76 -15.95 14.82
C LEU A 440 7.26 -14.93 15.86
N SER A 441 6.11 -15.20 16.51
CA SER A 441 5.58 -14.28 17.54
C SER A 441 6.52 -14.18 18.73
N ASP A 442 7.01 -15.31 19.27
CA ASP A 442 7.95 -15.33 20.40
C ASP A 442 9.24 -14.56 20.09
N ALA A 443 9.73 -14.62 18.85
CA ALA A 443 10.91 -13.87 18.43
C ALA A 443 10.68 -12.35 18.44
N ILE A 444 9.57 -11.87 17.85
CA ILE A 444 9.24 -10.45 17.78
C ILE A 444 8.91 -9.88 19.18
N GLU A 445 8.15 -10.61 19.98
CA GLU A 445 7.85 -10.23 21.36
C GLU A 445 9.11 -10.11 22.21
N SER A 446 10.11 -10.98 21.98
CA SER A 446 11.38 -10.95 22.71
C SER A 446 12.20 -9.66 22.55
N ILE A 447 11.96 -8.91 21.47
CA ILE A 447 12.60 -7.62 21.20
C ILE A 447 11.67 -6.44 21.47
N GLY A 448 10.50 -6.68 22.07
CA GLY A 448 9.55 -5.64 22.47
C GLY A 448 8.87 -4.91 21.31
N LYS A 449 8.79 -5.52 20.13
CA LYS A 449 8.08 -4.94 18.99
C LYS A 449 6.62 -5.39 19.02
N GLU A 450 5.73 -4.44 18.74
CA GLU A 450 4.29 -4.68 18.57
C GLU A 450 4.01 -5.19 17.16
N TYR A 451 3.00 -6.04 17.04
CA TYR A 451 2.51 -6.53 15.76
C TYR A 451 0.97 -6.71 15.78
N THR A 452 0.36 -6.72 14.62
CA THR A 452 -1.04 -7.10 14.41
C THR A 452 -1.09 -8.49 13.80
N VAL A 453 -2.20 -9.20 13.99
CA VAL A 453 -2.41 -10.54 13.39
C VAL A 453 -3.34 -10.39 12.18
N ASN A 454 -2.92 -10.96 11.04
CA ASN A 454 -3.71 -11.09 9.83
C ASN A 454 -3.99 -12.57 9.57
N GLU A 455 -5.19 -13.00 9.91
CA GLU A 455 -5.56 -14.40 9.79
C GLU A 455 -5.74 -14.81 8.33
N GLY A 456 -5.11 -15.92 7.94
CA GLY A 456 -5.27 -16.53 6.63
C GLY A 456 -4.45 -15.91 5.48
N ASP A 457 -3.51 -15.00 5.76
CA ASP A 457 -2.69 -14.34 4.72
C ASP A 457 -1.24 -14.88 4.64
N GLY A 458 -0.94 -16.00 5.28
CA GLY A 458 0.36 -16.68 5.19
C GLY A 458 0.68 -17.16 3.77
N ALA A 459 1.95 -17.48 3.50
CA ALA A 459 2.31 -18.17 2.26
C ALA A 459 1.80 -19.62 2.32
N PHE A 460 1.62 -20.27 1.16
CA PHE A 460 1.12 -21.66 1.16
C PHE A 460 2.07 -22.64 1.87
N TYR A 461 3.31 -22.28 2.13
CA TYR A 461 4.34 -23.10 2.78
C TYR A 461 4.70 -22.65 4.21
N GLY A 462 4.20 -21.53 4.70
CA GLY A 462 4.50 -21.09 6.06
C GLY A 462 3.98 -19.70 6.45
N PRO A 463 3.93 -19.41 7.76
CA PRO A 463 3.56 -18.09 8.29
C PRO A 463 4.62 -17.04 7.99
N LYS A 464 4.22 -15.78 8.00
CA LYS A 464 5.12 -14.66 7.69
C LYS A 464 4.93 -13.48 8.63
N LEU A 465 6.03 -12.74 8.82
CA LEU A 465 6.03 -11.39 9.37
C LEU A 465 6.20 -10.42 8.21
N ASP A 466 5.17 -9.60 7.96
CA ASP A 466 5.19 -8.56 6.95
C ASP A 466 5.51 -7.21 7.57
N PHE A 467 6.47 -6.51 6.98
CA PHE A 467 6.91 -5.19 7.41
C PHE A 467 6.33 -4.15 6.45
N HIS A 468 5.37 -3.40 6.95
CA HIS A 468 4.67 -2.36 6.21
C HIS A 468 5.35 -1.02 6.48
N ILE A 469 6.17 -0.55 5.55
CA ILE A 469 6.81 0.77 5.65
C ILE A 469 5.77 1.87 5.36
N GLU A 470 5.88 2.98 6.08
CA GLU A 470 5.04 4.16 5.90
C GLU A 470 5.82 5.25 5.16
N ASP A 471 5.23 5.77 4.10
CA ASP A 471 5.81 6.87 3.34
C ASP A 471 5.47 8.24 3.96
N SER A 472 6.06 9.31 3.41
CA SER A 472 5.84 10.69 3.90
C SER A 472 4.40 11.21 3.76
N LEU A 473 3.49 10.43 3.16
CA LEU A 473 2.07 10.74 3.03
C LEU A 473 1.19 9.87 3.95
N GLY A 474 1.81 9.05 4.82
CA GLY A 474 1.12 8.13 5.71
C GLY A 474 0.51 6.92 5.00
N ARG A 475 1.00 6.55 3.80
CA ARG A 475 0.58 5.34 3.09
C ARG A 475 1.51 4.19 3.44
N THR A 476 0.95 3.02 3.65
CA THR A 476 1.69 1.82 4.00
C THR A 476 1.98 0.95 2.77
N TRP A 477 3.18 0.38 2.71
CA TRP A 477 3.66 -0.46 1.63
C TRP A 477 4.33 -1.70 2.20
N GLN A 478 3.79 -2.88 1.91
CA GLN A 478 4.45 -4.14 2.25
C GLN A 478 5.74 -4.25 1.43
N CYS A 479 6.88 -4.18 2.12
CA CYS A 479 8.21 -4.31 1.52
C CYS A 479 8.98 -5.45 2.16
N GLY A 480 9.34 -5.35 3.43
CA GLY A 480 10.04 -6.42 4.13
C GLY A 480 9.14 -7.60 4.46
N THR A 481 9.68 -8.79 4.40
CA THR A 481 8.97 -10.01 4.81
C THR A 481 9.98 -11.02 5.36
N ILE A 482 9.60 -11.72 6.43
CA ILE A 482 10.28 -12.89 6.98
C ILE A 482 9.27 -14.04 6.96
N GLN A 483 9.57 -15.12 6.24
CA GLN A 483 8.69 -16.30 6.15
C GLN A 483 9.43 -17.51 6.71
N LEU A 484 8.79 -18.25 7.58
CA LEU A 484 9.35 -19.44 8.19
C LEU A 484 8.77 -20.69 7.50
N ASP A 485 9.64 -21.51 6.93
CA ASP A 485 9.29 -22.62 6.07
C ASP A 485 9.93 -23.93 6.59
N PHE A 486 9.06 -24.89 6.94
CA PHE A 486 9.43 -26.26 7.28
C PHE A 486 9.16 -27.22 6.12
N GLN A 487 8.41 -26.81 5.10
CA GLN A 487 7.87 -27.68 4.06
C GLN A 487 8.85 -27.91 2.91
N LEU A 488 9.43 -26.84 2.37
CA LEU A 488 10.36 -26.98 1.24
C LEU A 488 11.61 -27.80 1.59
N PRO A 489 12.28 -27.59 2.75
CA PRO A 489 13.41 -28.44 3.12
C PRO A 489 13.07 -29.92 3.19
N GLU A 490 11.91 -30.30 3.70
CA GLU A 490 11.46 -31.70 3.73
C GLU A 490 11.15 -32.26 2.34
N ARG A 491 10.47 -31.49 1.48
CA ARG A 491 10.11 -31.90 0.11
C ARG A 491 11.33 -32.15 -0.78
N PHE A 492 12.43 -31.41 -0.52
CA PHE A 492 13.70 -31.59 -1.20
C PHE A 492 14.63 -32.57 -0.47
N ASN A 493 14.20 -33.15 0.65
CA ASN A 493 15.03 -34.03 1.48
C ASN A 493 16.37 -33.39 1.87
N LEU A 494 16.36 -32.10 2.23
CA LEU A 494 17.58 -31.39 2.63
C LEU A 494 18.11 -31.93 3.96
N GLU A 495 19.43 -32.04 4.06
CA GLU A 495 20.09 -32.59 5.25
C GLU A 495 21.30 -31.77 5.67
N TYR A 496 21.53 -31.72 6.99
CA TYR A 496 22.82 -31.35 7.57
C TYR A 496 23.24 -32.37 8.62
N THR A 497 24.55 -32.50 8.88
CA THR A 497 25.06 -33.35 9.93
C THR A 497 25.04 -32.61 11.25
N GLY A 498 24.31 -33.12 12.24
CA GLY A 498 24.18 -32.55 13.58
C GLY A 498 25.43 -32.77 14.45
N ALA A 499 25.43 -32.19 15.65
CA ALA A 499 26.49 -32.39 16.65
C ALA A 499 26.54 -33.84 17.17
N ASP A 500 25.44 -34.55 17.08
CA ASP A 500 25.29 -35.99 17.39
C ASP A 500 25.84 -36.91 16.29
N GLY A 501 26.25 -36.37 15.14
CA GLY A 501 26.73 -37.11 13.98
C GLY A 501 25.62 -37.66 13.07
N GLU A 502 24.36 -37.43 13.43
CA GLU A 502 23.19 -37.89 12.66
C GLU A 502 22.76 -36.84 11.62
N LYS A 503 21.92 -37.25 10.66
CA LYS A 503 21.34 -36.38 9.65
C LYS A 503 20.05 -35.74 10.14
N HIS A 504 19.94 -34.44 9.99
CA HIS A 504 18.76 -33.65 10.35
C HIS A 504 18.30 -32.81 9.19
N CYS A 505 16.98 -32.57 9.06
CA CYS A 505 16.43 -31.63 8.11
C CYS A 505 16.56 -30.20 8.65
N PRO A 506 17.11 -29.24 7.86
CA PRO A 506 17.14 -27.84 8.26
C PRO A 506 15.73 -27.22 8.17
N VAL A 507 15.57 -26.06 8.82
CA VAL A 507 14.46 -25.14 8.58
C VAL A 507 14.94 -24.05 7.64
N MET A 508 14.04 -23.45 6.85
CA MET A 508 14.36 -22.34 5.96
C MET A 508 13.62 -21.07 6.34
N ILE A 509 14.34 -19.96 6.33
CA ILE A 509 13.73 -18.62 6.41
C ILE A 509 13.91 -17.96 5.04
N HIS A 510 12.79 -17.51 4.45
CA HIS A 510 12.78 -16.63 3.29
C HIS A 510 12.71 -15.19 3.77
N ARG A 511 13.52 -14.32 3.19
CA ARG A 511 13.56 -12.93 3.63
C ARG A 511 13.80 -11.98 2.46
N VAL A 512 13.03 -10.88 2.43
CA VAL A 512 13.27 -9.70 1.59
C VAL A 512 13.24 -8.46 2.46
N VAL A 513 14.09 -7.45 2.16
CA VAL A 513 14.12 -6.15 2.85
C VAL A 513 13.37 -5.10 2.03
N PHE A 514 13.71 -4.97 0.75
CA PHE A 514 13.04 -4.05 -0.19
C PHE A 514 11.72 -4.63 -0.71
N GLY A 515 11.55 -5.94 -0.68
CA GLY A 515 10.50 -6.71 -1.32
C GLY A 515 10.78 -6.88 -2.82
N SER A 516 10.74 -5.80 -3.57
CA SER A 516 11.36 -5.71 -4.89
C SER A 516 12.07 -4.37 -5.04
N VAL A 517 13.20 -4.38 -5.75
CA VAL A 517 13.98 -3.17 -6.05
C VAL A 517 13.11 -2.15 -6.77
N GLU A 518 12.25 -2.57 -7.70
CA GLU A 518 11.34 -1.73 -8.45
C GLU A 518 10.30 -1.05 -7.55
N ARG A 519 9.64 -1.81 -6.68
CA ARG A 519 8.66 -1.26 -5.72
C ARG A 519 9.33 -0.29 -4.76
N PHE A 520 10.48 -0.64 -4.21
CA PHE A 520 11.19 0.21 -3.28
C PHE A 520 11.66 1.52 -3.93
N ILE A 521 12.14 1.48 -5.18
CA ILE A 521 12.43 2.69 -5.96
C ILE A 521 11.16 3.52 -6.14
N GLY A 522 10.02 2.92 -6.46
CA GLY A 522 8.74 3.62 -6.54
C GLY A 522 8.38 4.33 -5.24
N VAL A 523 8.53 3.66 -4.10
CA VAL A 523 8.33 4.24 -2.76
C VAL A 523 9.28 5.42 -2.53
N LEU A 524 10.57 5.26 -2.82
CA LEU A 524 11.57 6.33 -2.65
C LEU A 524 11.29 7.55 -3.54
N ILE A 525 10.83 7.36 -4.79
CA ILE A 525 10.43 8.47 -5.67
C ILE A 525 9.30 9.28 -5.02
N GLU A 526 8.28 8.63 -4.48
CA GLU A 526 7.13 9.30 -3.86
C GLU A 526 7.47 9.86 -2.48
N HIS A 527 8.25 9.13 -1.66
CA HIS A 527 8.70 9.56 -0.34
C HIS A 527 9.53 10.86 -0.42
N PHE A 528 10.50 10.90 -1.30
CA PHE A 528 11.34 12.08 -1.53
C PHE A 528 10.77 13.08 -2.53
N ALA A 529 9.58 12.85 -3.10
CA ALA A 529 9.00 13.68 -4.17
C ALA A 529 9.98 13.90 -5.34
N GLY A 530 10.79 12.89 -5.67
CA GLY A 530 11.86 12.94 -6.67
C GLY A 530 13.11 13.70 -6.24
N ALA A 531 13.10 14.37 -5.08
CA ALA A 531 14.23 15.13 -4.55
C ALA A 531 15.15 14.23 -3.69
N PHE A 532 15.74 13.21 -4.31
CA PHE A 532 16.58 12.22 -3.65
C PHE A 532 17.71 12.84 -2.81
N PRO A 533 18.14 12.22 -1.70
CA PRO A 533 19.39 12.55 -1.02
C PRO A 533 20.57 12.53 -1.99
N LEU A 534 21.62 13.30 -1.69
CA LEU A 534 22.77 13.46 -2.59
C LEU A 534 23.33 12.13 -3.10
N TRP A 535 23.53 11.16 -2.20
CA TRP A 535 24.12 9.86 -2.54
C TRP A 535 23.26 9.03 -3.52
N LEU A 536 21.92 9.19 -3.50
CA LEU A 536 20.98 8.50 -4.42
C LEU A 536 20.75 9.28 -5.73
N SER A 537 20.99 10.59 -5.73
CA SER A 537 20.66 11.45 -6.88
C SER A 537 21.41 11.04 -8.13
N PRO A 538 20.75 10.80 -9.28
CA PRO A 538 21.41 10.45 -10.54
C PRO A 538 22.39 11.52 -11.00
N VAL A 539 22.03 12.80 -10.83
CA VAL A 539 22.89 13.96 -11.03
C VAL A 539 23.03 14.66 -9.67
N GLN A 540 24.24 14.68 -9.12
CA GLN A 540 24.51 15.20 -7.79
C GLN A 540 24.81 16.70 -7.79
N ALA A 541 25.46 17.15 -8.85
CA ALA A 541 25.74 18.56 -9.06
C ALA A 541 25.59 18.91 -10.54
N VAL A 542 25.24 20.18 -10.83
CA VAL A 542 25.29 20.75 -12.17
C VAL A 542 26.10 22.02 -12.14
N VAL A 543 27.08 22.15 -13.04
CA VAL A 543 27.89 23.38 -13.21
C VAL A 543 27.23 24.26 -14.26
N LEU A 544 26.99 25.49 -13.90
CA LEU A 544 26.23 26.48 -14.66
C LEU A 544 27.11 27.68 -15.02
N PRO A 545 27.83 27.68 -16.16
CA PRO A 545 28.54 28.85 -16.63
C PRO A 545 27.55 29.97 -16.99
N ILE A 546 27.84 31.21 -16.53
CA ILE A 546 27.00 32.39 -16.78
C ILE A 546 27.09 32.81 -18.25
N ALA A 547 28.25 32.65 -18.89
CA ALA A 547 28.50 32.96 -20.28
C ALA A 547 29.47 31.97 -20.91
N ASP A 548 29.48 31.86 -22.23
CA ASP A 548 30.29 30.90 -22.99
C ASP A 548 31.79 30.94 -22.63
N ARG A 549 32.32 32.14 -22.29
CA ARG A 549 33.72 32.31 -21.85
C ARG A 549 34.06 31.61 -20.53
N HIS A 550 33.04 31.15 -19.77
CA HIS A 550 33.23 30.40 -18.52
C HIS A 550 33.11 28.88 -18.71
N ALA A 551 32.85 28.40 -19.95
CA ALA A 551 32.63 27.00 -20.23
C ALA A 551 33.86 26.14 -19.91
N ASP A 552 35.07 26.60 -20.29
CA ASP A 552 36.31 25.86 -19.99
C ASP A 552 36.49 25.65 -18.47
N ARG A 553 36.24 26.71 -17.68
CA ARG A 553 36.31 26.62 -16.23
C ARG A 553 35.22 25.68 -15.65
N ALA A 554 34.03 25.70 -16.23
CA ALA A 554 32.96 24.75 -15.82
C ALA A 554 33.36 23.29 -16.06
N HIS A 555 34.02 22.99 -17.17
CA HIS A 555 34.53 21.64 -17.44
C HIS A 555 35.71 21.24 -16.56
N GLU A 556 36.58 22.21 -16.17
CA GLU A 556 37.62 21.93 -15.16
C GLU A 556 37.00 21.54 -13.80
N ILE A 557 35.97 22.26 -13.37
CA ILE A 557 35.23 21.98 -12.14
C ILE A 557 34.55 20.59 -12.24
N GLU A 558 33.95 20.28 -13.38
CA GLU A 558 33.37 18.94 -13.64
C GLU A 558 34.43 17.86 -13.51
N ALA A 559 35.60 18.06 -14.13
CA ALA A 559 36.70 17.09 -14.09
C ALA A 559 37.21 16.87 -12.66
N GLU A 560 37.29 17.93 -11.86
CA GLU A 560 37.73 17.84 -10.47
C GLU A 560 36.69 17.06 -9.62
N LEU A 561 35.40 17.42 -9.70
CA LEU A 561 34.34 16.72 -8.97
C LEU A 561 34.29 15.22 -9.32
N LYS A 562 34.51 14.86 -10.59
CA LYS A 562 34.57 13.45 -11.04
C LYS A 562 35.68 12.66 -10.37
N LYS A 563 36.83 13.27 -10.01
CA LYS A 563 37.90 12.57 -9.28
C LYS A 563 37.47 12.12 -7.87
N TYR A 564 36.51 12.84 -7.27
CA TYR A 564 35.89 12.49 -6.00
C TYR A 564 34.69 11.53 -6.16
N GLY A 565 34.44 11.00 -7.36
CA GLY A 565 33.33 10.10 -7.62
C GLY A 565 31.97 10.80 -7.68
N ILE A 566 31.92 12.14 -7.77
CA ILE A 566 30.67 12.90 -7.79
C ILE A 566 30.08 12.90 -9.20
N ARG A 567 28.79 12.56 -9.31
CA ARG A 567 28.03 12.55 -10.57
C ARG A 567 27.62 14.00 -10.93
N VAL A 568 28.36 14.60 -11.83
CA VAL A 568 28.22 16.00 -12.21
C VAL A 568 27.94 16.15 -13.71
N LYS A 569 27.19 17.18 -14.08
CA LYS A 569 26.96 17.61 -15.47
C LYS A 569 27.30 19.09 -15.61
N VAL A 570 27.67 19.52 -16.81
CA VAL A 570 27.78 20.92 -17.17
C VAL A 570 26.60 21.31 -18.06
N ASP A 571 25.94 22.43 -17.78
CA ASP A 571 24.95 23.03 -18.66
C ASP A 571 25.57 24.25 -19.34
N ASP A 572 26.30 24.01 -20.42
CA ASP A 572 27.00 25.01 -21.22
C ASP A 572 26.15 25.58 -22.37
N ARG A 573 24.84 25.26 -22.39
CA ARG A 573 23.92 25.85 -23.37
C ARG A 573 23.95 27.38 -23.28
N SER A 574 23.83 28.05 -24.42
CA SER A 574 23.78 29.53 -24.51
C SER A 574 22.40 30.04 -24.05
N GLU A 575 22.11 29.89 -22.76
CA GLU A 575 20.86 30.27 -22.09
C GLU A 575 21.12 31.16 -20.87
N LYS A 576 20.09 31.94 -20.47
CA LYS A 576 20.20 32.81 -19.28
C LYS A 576 20.38 31.95 -18.02
N ILE A 577 21.26 32.39 -17.12
CA ILE A 577 21.56 31.67 -15.87
C ILE A 577 20.32 31.35 -15.05
N GLY A 578 19.34 32.26 -14.98
CA GLY A 578 18.07 32.01 -14.28
C GLY A 578 17.26 30.87 -14.88
N TYR A 579 17.30 30.66 -16.20
CA TYR A 579 16.68 29.54 -16.88
C TYR A 579 17.39 28.23 -16.55
N LYS A 580 18.73 28.18 -16.62
CA LYS A 580 19.55 27.03 -16.27
C LYS A 580 19.32 26.59 -14.81
N ILE A 581 19.26 27.55 -13.87
CA ILE A 581 18.95 27.28 -12.46
C ILE A 581 17.56 26.66 -12.32
N ARG A 582 16.55 27.22 -13.00
CA ARG A 582 15.17 26.69 -12.96
C ARG A 582 15.10 25.27 -13.52
N GLU A 583 15.75 24.98 -14.62
CA GLU A 583 15.80 23.63 -15.20
C GLU A 583 16.46 22.64 -14.23
N ALA A 584 17.57 23.00 -13.61
CA ALA A 584 18.23 22.18 -12.60
C ALA A 584 17.34 21.92 -11.36
N GLN A 585 16.55 22.92 -10.94
CA GLN A 585 15.57 22.77 -9.87
C GLN A 585 14.41 21.84 -10.25
N LEU A 586 13.91 21.93 -11.48
CA LEU A 586 12.88 21.02 -11.99
C LEU A 586 13.39 19.57 -12.05
N GLN A 587 14.67 19.39 -12.42
CA GLN A 587 15.35 18.08 -12.38
C GLN A 587 15.73 17.62 -10.95
N LYS A 588 15.35 18.40 -9.92
CA LYS A 588 15.61 18.09 -8.51
C LYS A 588 17.11 17.91 -8.18
N THR A 589 18.00 18.50 -8.98
CA THR A 589 19.45 18.42 -8.76
C THR A 589 19.83 19.02 -7.40
N PRO A 590 20.55 18.29 -6.51
CA PRO A 590 20.88 18.76 -5.17
C PRO A 590 21.71 20.04 -5.14
N TYR A 591 22.77 20.10 -5.97
CA TYR A 591 23.69 21.23 -5.99
C TYR A 591 23.80 21.86 -7.39
N MET A 592 23.74 23.17 -7.44
CA MET A 592 23.96 23.99 -8.63
C MET A 592 25.16 24.87 -8.40
N LEU A 593 26.18 24.77 -9.25
CA LEU A 593 27.47 25.46 -9.13
C LEU A 593 27.54 26.54 -10.20
N VAL A 594 27.33 27.78 -9.81
CA VAL A 594 27.34 28.92 -10.74
C VAL A 594 28.77 29.43 -10.90
N VAL A 595 29.18 29.67 -12.15
CA VAL A 595 30.53 30.11 -12.51
C VAL A 595 30.43 31.35 -13.38
N GLY A 596 30.90 32.46 -12.84
CA GLY A 596 31.03 33.75 -13.52
C GLY A 596 32.45 34.30 -13.43
N ASP A 597 32.64 35.57 -13.82
CA ASP A 597 33.97 36.23 -13.82
C ASP A 597 34.63 36.21 -12.44
N LYS A 598 33.86 36.47 -11.37
CA LYS A 598 34.36 36.49 -9.99
C LYS A 598 34.84 35.10 -9.53
N GLU A 599 34.11 34.06 -9.88
CA GLU A 599 34.44 32.66 -9.52
C GLU A 599 35.70 32.21 -10.27
N VAL A 600 35.87 32.63 -11.53
CA VAL A 600 37.08 32.36 -12.32
C VAL A 600 38.29 33.08 -11.72
N GLU A 601 38.17 34.39 -11.41
CA GLU A 601 39.24 35.20 -10.84
C GLU A 601 39.72 34.70 -9.47
N ASN A 602 38.78 34.29 -8.61
CA ASN A 602 39.05 33.89 -7.23
C ASN A 602 39.32 32.38 -7.07
N GLY A 603 39.15 31.57 -8.12
CA GLY A 603 39.29 30.12 -8.06
C GLY A 603 38.18 29.42 -7.26
N THR A 604 37.05 30.08 -7.01
CA THR A 604 35.91 29.62 -6.24
C THR A 604 34.74 29.15 -7.10
N VAL A 605 33.67 28.69 -6.48
CA VAL A 605 32.37 28.38 -7.09
C VAL A 605 31.25 28.96 -6.22
N SER A 606 30.23 29.56 -6.85
CA SER A 606 29.02 30.00 -6.16
C SER A 606 28.05 28.82 -6.06
N VAL A 607 27.76 28.39 -4.85
CA VAL A 607 27.01 27.15 -4.58
C VAL A 607 25.59 27.44 -4.20
N ARG A 608 24.66 26.78 -4.87
CA ARG A 608 23.23 26.79 -4.53
C ARG A 608 22.79 25.38 -4.20
N HIS A 609 22.14 25.21 -3.09
CA HIS A 609 21.49 23.97 -2.72
C HIS A 609 19.99 24.06 -3.00
N ARG A 610 19.38 22.97 -3.49
CA ARG A 610 17.96 22.97 -3.90
C ARG A 610 16.98 23.35 -2.77
N GLY A 611 17.29 22.99 -1.50
CA GLY A 611 16.45 23.27 -0.33
C GLY A 611 16.81 24.57 0.40
N GLU A 612 18.11 24.91 0.46
CA GLU A 612 18.62 26.06 1.23
C GLU A 612 18.78 27.33 0.37
N GLY A 613 18.71 27.20 -0.95
CA GLY A 613 18.95 28.31 -1.87
C GLY A 613 20.44 28.61 -2.05
N ASP A 614 20.81 29.88 -2.10
CA ASP A 614 22.20 30.35 -2.24
C ASP A 614 22.93 30.16 -0.89
N ILE A 615 23.96 29.30 -0.88
CA ILE A 615 24.78 29.03 0.31
C ILE A 615 26.17 29.69 0.24
N GLY A 616 26.37 30.55 -0.75
CA GLY A 616 27.57 31.38 -0.89
C GLY A 616 28.65 30.77 -1.77
N SER A 617 29.77 31.50 -1.87
CA SER A 617 30.95 31.08 -2.62
C SER A 617 31.92 30.31 -1.73
N MET A 618 32.52 29.26 -2.28
CA MET A 618 33.51 28.46 -1.57
C MET A 618 34.61 27.92 -2.49
N GLU A 619 35.72 27.55 -1.90
CA GLU A 619 36.81 26.85 -2.57
C GLU A 619 36.36 25.52 -3.13
N LEU A 620 36.79 25.19 -4.35
CA LEU A 620 36.38 23.94 -5.02
C LEU A 620 36.77 22.69 -4.22
N SER A 621 37.98 22.67 -3.65
CA SER A 621 38.43 21.53 -2.81
C SER A 621 37.53 21.32 -1.58
N SER A 622 37.18 22.40 -0.88
CA SER A 622 36.27 22.35 0.28
C SER A 622 34.87 21.85 -0.10
N LEU A 623 34.37 22.23 -1.27
CA LEU A 623 33.12 21.70 -1.80
C LEU A 623 33.23 20.21 -2.10
N CYS A 624 34.30 19.76 -2.77
CA CYS A 624 34.54 18.36 -3.09
C CYS A 624 34.53 17.49 -1.82
N ASP A 625 35.28 17.91 -0.79
CA ASP A 625 35.34 17.21 0.48
C ASP A 625 33.97 17.14 1.18
N ARG A 626 33.23 18.25 1.20
CA ARG A 626 31.87 18.32 1.75
C ARG A 626 30.92 17.36 1.04
N LEU A 627 30.91 17.35 -0.29
CA LEU A 627 30.03 16.48 -1.06
C LEU A 627 30.43 15.01 -0.92
N ALA A 628 31.74 14.70 -0.91
CA ALA A 628 32.23 13.34 -0.72
C ALA A 628 31.84 12.80 0.67
N ASP A 629 31.94 13.61 1.73
CA ASP A 629 31.51 13.23 3.07
C ASP A 629 29.99 13.00 3.15
N GLU A 630 29.19 13.89 2.54
CA GLU A 630 27.74 13.75 2.49
C GLU A 630 27.32 12.47 1.74
N ILE A 631 28.01 12.11 0.66
CA ILE A 631 27.79 10.85 -0.09
C ILE A 631 28.19 9.65 0.76
N LYS A 632 29.38 9.70 1.37
CA LYS A 632 29.93 8.60 2.19
C LYS A 632 29.06 8.29 3.40
N THR A 633 28.55 9.31 4.06
CA THR A 633 27.69 9.18 5.25
C THR A 633 26.24 8.85 4.89
N LYS A 634 25.91 8.82 3.60
CA LYS A 634 24.53 8.61 3.10
C LYS A 634 23.52 9.57 3.76
N ALA A 635 23.93 10.82 4.01
CA ALA A 635 23.13 11.79 4.71
C ALA A 635 21.80 12.07 4.01
N ILE A 636 20.70 12.13 4.79
CA ILE A 636 19.37 12.57 4.35
C ILE A 636 19.10 13.94 4.99
N LYS A 637 19.28 14.98 4.18
CA LYS A 637 19.01 16.38 4.54
C LYS A 637 17.70 16.86 3.98
#